data_20c5797df73672f693f1ace24a689763
#
_entry.id   20c5797df73672f693f1ace24a689763
#
_cell.length_a   1.000
_cell.length_b   1.000
_cell.length_c   1.000
_cell.angle_alpha   90.00
_cell.angle_beta   90.00
_cell.angle_gamma   90.00
#
_symmetry.space_group_name_H-M   'P 1'
#
loop_
_entity.id
_entity.type
_entity.pdbx_description
1 polymer ?
#
loop_
_entity_poly.entity_id
_entity_poly.type
_entity_poly.pdbx_seq_one_letter_code
_entity_poly.pdbx_strand_id
1 'polypeptide(L)'
;MREAIERCGLNLSGLTVLTEAATGSYIVTPVLAAMAGASRVLAVARTNRYGSAEETAAATEALAAAAGQGGRIEYIPEVNRELVHRADIVTNSGNVRPITDEMVGWMKPEAVIPLMYESWEFRASDVDVDACRRRGIAFAGTNECHPAIQVFSYLGLLAAKLLFDAGVGIYQCRILLLCDNPFLPYIEAPLKECGALICSAASASEDIGTQAFDAVLIAMTPRAGAVISADEMCRIAVHSPGAVLLQYFGDVDRDAAAAIGLAVWPEDAPAPGHMGILQSAIGPEATIRLQVGGLKAGEVLYRRSYESDPAAAEYIQPLLS
;
A
#
# COMPACT_ATOMS: atom_id res chain seq x y z
N MET A 1 11.65 -12.01 5.84
CA MET A 1 11.51 -12.41 4.42
C MET A 1 11.22 -13.90 4.26
N ARG A 2 12.10 -14.81 4.69
CA ARG A 2 11.89 -16.28 4.52
C ARG A 2 10.57 -16.75 5.13
N GLU A 3 10.31 -16.40 6.38
CA GLU A 3 9.06 -16.76 7.06
C GLU A 3 7.79 -16.26 6.32
N ALA A 4 7.82 -15.05 5.79
CA ALA A 4 6.68 -14.51 5.02
C ALA A 4 6.45 -15.29 3.71
N ILE A 5 7.54 -15.67 3.01
CA ILE A 5 7.48 -16.50 1.80
C ILE A 5 6.90 -17.88 2.13
N GLU A 6 7.40 -18.53 3.19
CA GLU A 6 6.96 -19.86 3.63
C GLU A 6 5.49 -19.85 4.05
N ARG A 7 5.07 -18.85 4.83
CA ARG A 7 3.68 -18.71 5.31
C ARG A 7 2.67 -18.51 4.16
N CYS A 8 3.04 -17.75 3.13
CA CYS A 8 2.19 -17.59 1.93
C CYS A 8 2.34 -18.75 0.93
N GLY A 9 3.28 -19.68 1.15
CA GLY A 9 3.61 -20.71 0.17
C GLY A 9 3.96 -20.12 -1.19
N LEU A 10 4.68 -18.97 -1.20
CA LEU A 10 5.04 -18.28 -2.44
C LEU A 10 6.11 -19.08 -3.20
N ASN A 11 5.82 -19.43 -4.45
CA ASN A 11 6.72 -20.18 -5.32
C ASN A 11 6.72 -19.60 -6.75
N LEU A 12 7.78 -18.90 -7.09
CA LEU A 12 7.97 -18.27 -8.39
C LEU A 12 8.90 -19.07 -9.31
N SER A 13 9.15 -20.36 -9.01
CA SER A 13 10.02 -21.20 -9.82
C SER A 13 9.54 -21.27 -11.26
N GLY A 14 10.47 -21.05 -12.18
CA GLY A 14 10.21 -21.01 -13.62
C GLY A 14 9.74 -19.65 -14.16
N LEU A 15 9.41 -18.69 -13.29
CA LEU A 15 8.82 -17.42 -13.70
C LEU A 15 9.86 -16.30 -13.81
N THR A 16 9.61 -15.37 -14.71
CA THR A 16 10.31 -14.08 -14.84
C THR A 16 9.45 -12.99 -14.25
N VAL A 17 9.97 -12.25 -13.28
CA VAL A 17 9.29 -11.15 -12.60
C VAL A 17 9.90 -9.82 -13.02
N LEU A 18 9.09 -8.91 -13.54
CA LEU A 18 9.43 -7.50 -13.74
C LEU A 18 8.86 -6.69 -12.58
N THR A 19 9.74 -6.06 -11.83
CA THR A 19 9.40 -5.27 -10.65
C THR A 19 10.30 -4.04 -10.53
N GLU A 20 10.26 -3.35 -9.40
CA GLU A 20 11.16 -2.22 -9.15
C GLU A 20 12.31 -2.58 -8.22
N ALA A 21 13.44 -1.90 -8.39
CA ALA A 21 14.39 -1.65 -7.32
C ALA A 21 14.04 -0.30 -6.70
N ALA A 22 13.58 -0.31 -5.45
CA ALA A 22 13.15 0.89 -4.73
C ALA A 22 14.09 1.19 -3.56
N THR A 23 13.89 2.34 -2.91
CA THR A 23 14.60 2.72 -1.69
C THR A 23 13.81 2.34 -0.44
N GLY A 24 14.44 2.47 0.73
CA GLY A 24 13.82 2.19 2.02
C GLY A 24 13.35 0.75 2.16
N SER A 25 12.22 0.52 2.78
CA SER A 25 11.71 -0.84 3.02
C SER A 25 11.23 -1.57 1.76
N TYR A 26 10.95 -0.85 0.67
CA TYR A 26 10.51 -1.44 -0.60
C TYR A 26 11.66 -2.07 -1.43
N ILE A 27 12.91 -1.88 -1.00
CA ILE A 27 14.09 -2.59 -1.51
C ILE A 27 13.92 -4.12 -1.52
N VAL A 28 13.02 -4.64 -0.70
CA VAL A 28 12.80 -6.08 -0.50
C VAL A 28 12.15 -6.78 -1.69
N THR A 29 11.38 -6.07 -2.53
CA THR A 29 10.52 -6.70 -3.56
C THR A 29 11.27 -7.60 -4.53
N PRO A 30 12.33 -7.15 -5.22
CA PRO A 30 13.08 -8.02 -6.12
C PRO A 30 13.84 -9.14 -5.38
N VAL A 31 14.28 -8.88 -4.14
CA VAL A 31 14.95 -9.89 -3.30
C VAL A 31 13.97 -10.99 -2.91
N LEU A 32 12.74 -10.64 -2.54
CA LEU A 32 11.67 -11.61 -2.25
C LEU A 32 11.34 -12.47 -3.46
N ALA A 33 11.27 -11.88 -4.65
CA ALA A 33 11.04 -12.62 -5.89
C ALA A 33 12.18 -13.63 -6.16
N ALA A 34 13.44 -13.22 -5.98
CA ALA A 34 14.59 -14.10 -6.12
C ALA A 34 14.59 -15.24 -5.06
N MET A 35 14.31 -14.91 -3.79
CA MET A 35 14.20 -15.88 -2.69
C MET A 35 13.06 -16.88 -2.89
N ALA A 36 11.95 -16.45 -3.53
CA ALA A 36 10.82 -17.33 -3.89
C ALA A 36 11.10 -18.20 -5.13
N GLY A 37 12.34 -18.18 -5.66
CA GLY A 37 12.80 -19.05 -6.73
C GLY A 37 12.53 -18.55 -8.14
N ALA A 38 12.22 -17.27 -8.34
CA ALA A 38 12.05 -16.72 -9.68
C ALA A 38 13.26 -17.05 -10.56
N SER A 39 13.02 -17.50 -11.79
CA SER A 39 14.08 -17.82 -12.75
C SER A 39 14.86 -16.60 -13.19
N ARG A 40 14.17 -15.46 -13.23
CA ARG A 40 14.71 -14.12 -13.55
C ARG A 40 13.97 -13.07 -12.75
N VAL A 41 14.70 -12.07 -12.27
CA VAL A 41 14.14 -10.87 -11.68
C VAL A 41 14.69 -9.67 -12.43
N LEU A 42 13.81 -8.92 -13.07
CA LEU A 42 14.11 -7.67 -13.77
C LEU A 42 13.66 -6.53 -12.87
N ALA A 43 14.60 -5.76 -12.32
CA ALA A 43 14.32 -4.71 -11.35
C ALA A 43 14.60 -3.33 -11.95
N VAL A 44 13.55 -2.52 -12.13
CA VAL A 44 13.68 -1.15 -12.66
C VAL A 44 14.25 -0.24 -11.60
N ALA A 45 15.47 0.28 -11.83
CA ALA A 45 16.12 1.25 -10.96
C ALA A 45 16.12 2.63 -11.63
N ARG A 46 15.46 3.62 -11.05
CA ARG A 46 15.36 4.98 -11.57
C ARG A 46 15.88 5.99 -10.55
N THR A 47 16.61 7.00 -11.03
CA THR A 47 16.92 8.16 -10.20
C THR A 47 15.66 8.97 -9.95
N ASN A 48 15.35 9.22 -8.70
CA ASN A 48 14.21 10.01 -8.27
C ASN A 48 14.52 10.78 -6.98
N ARG A 49 13.53 11.44 -6.39
CA ARG A 49 13.70 12.24 -5.16
C ARG A 49 14.22 11.45 -3.94
N TYR A 50 14.21 10.12 -3.99
CA TYR A 50 14.59 9.26 -2.87
C TYR A 50 16.01 8.68 -2.99
N GLY A 51 16.65 8.80 -4.17
CA GLY A 51 18.00 8.32 -4.41
C GLY A 51 18.34 8.14 -5.89
N SER A 52 19.60 7.89 -6.18
CA SER A 52 20.06 7.55 -7.53
C SER A 52 19.74 6.09 -7.90
N ALA A 53 19.68 5.80 -9.19
CA ALA A 53 19.48 4.44 -9.69
C ALA A 53 20.62 3.51 -9.24
N GLU A 54 21.86 4.02 -9.24
CA GLU A 54 23.06 3.27 -8.85
C GLU A 54 23.05 2.93 -7.37
N GLU A 55 22.73 3.89 -6.50
CA GLU A 55 22.63 3.67 -5.04
C GLU A 55 21.54 2.66 -4.73
N THR A 56 20.38 2.80 -5.38
CA THR A 56 19.24 1.89 -5.20
C THR A 56 19.58 0.46 -5.64
N ALA A 57 20.21 0.31 -6.81
CA ALA A 57 20.66 -1.00 -7.31
C ALA A 57 21.72 -1.62 -6.39
N ALA A 58 22.72 -0.85 -5.96
CA ALA A 58 23.78 -1.32 -5.06
C ALA A 58 23.22 -1.77 -3.69
N ALA A 59 22.29 -1.00 -3.12
CA ALA A 59 21.65 -1.35 -1.86
C ALA A 59 20.76 -2.61 -1.98
N THR A 60 20.04 -2.75 -3.09
CA THR A 60 19.24 -3.95 -3.39
C THR A 60 20.13 -5.18 -3.55
N GLU A 61 21.25 -5.05 -4.27
CA GLU A 61 22.22 -6.14 -4.46
C GLU A 61 22.88 -6.54 -3.13
N ALA A 62 23.21 -5.59 -2.26
CA ALA A 62 23.73 -5.88 -0.93
C ALA A 62 22.74 -6.71 -0.09
N LEU A 63 21.46 -6.34 -0.14
CA LEU A 63 20.40 -7.13 0.53
C LEU A 63 20.23 -8.52 -0.11
N ALA A 64 20.27 -8.60 -1.44
CA ALA A 64 20.20 -9.87 -2.17
C ALA A 64 21.36 -10.78 -1.79
N ALA A 65 22.59 -10.26 -1.75
CA ALA A 65 23.77 -11.00 -1.33
C ALA A 65 23.65 -11.51 0.12
N ALA A 66 23.18 -10.66 1.05
CA ALA A 66 22.92 -11.04 2.43
C ALA A 66 21.84 -12.14 2.57
N ALA A 67 20.88 -12.17 1.63
CA ALA A 67 19.85 -13.20 1.54
C ALA A 67 20.28 -14.46 0.76
N GLY A 68 21.53 -14.54 0.29
CA GLY A 68 22.04 -15.65 -0.52
C GLY A 68 21.55 -15.63 -1.97
N GLN A 69 21.12 -14.45 -2.48
CA GLN A 69 20.58 -14.26 -3.83
C GLN A 69 21.45 -13.31 -4.69
N GLY A 70 22.69 -13.04 -4.29
CA GLY A 70 23.59 -12.14 -5.03
C GLY A 70 23.73 -12.55 -6.50
N GLY A 71 23.72 -11.56 -7.40
CA GLY A 71 23.82 -11.74 -8.85
C GLY A 71 22.59 -12.33 -9.53
N ARG A 72 21.45 -12.49 -8.83
CA ARG A 72 20.21 -13.04 -9.39
C ARG A 72 19.22 -12.00 -9.90
N ILE A 73 19.50 -10.73 -9.64
CA ILE A 73 18.64 -9.59 -10.02
C ILE A 73 19.32 -8.82 -11.15
N GLU A 74 18.63 -8.62 -12.25
CA GLU A 74 19.05 -7.80 -13.37
C GLU A 74 18.49 -6.39 -13.17
N TYR A 75 19.38 -5.40 -12.95
CA TYR A 75 18.96 -4.00 -12.79
C TYR A 75 18.85 -3.32 -14.15
N ILE A 76 17.71 -2.70 -14.41
CA ILE A 76 17.39 -2.05 -15.67
C ILE A 76 17.02 -0.57 -15.44
N PRO A 77 17.51 0.36 -16.28
CA PRO A 77 17.25 1.79 -16.08
C PRO A 77 15.83 2.18 -16.49
N GLU A 78 15.26 1.47 -17.45
CA GLU A 78 13.93 1.76 -17.98
C GLU A 78 13.24 0.50 -18.51
N VAL A 79 11.92 0.58 -18.55
CA VAL A 79 11.07 -0.48 -19.12
C VAL A 79 11.06 -0.35 -20.64
N ASN A 80 11.24 -1.46 -21.35
CA ASN A 80 11.14 -1.54 -22.80
C ASN A 80 10.41 -2.80 -23.26
N ARG A 81 10.09 -2.85 -24.56
CA ARG A 81 9.31 -3.92 -25.16
C ARG A 81 9.92 -5.31 -24.94
N GLU A 82 11.23 -5.45 -25.08
CA GLU A 82 11.90 -6.75 -24.95
C GLU A 82 11.78 -7.29 -23.53
N LEU A 83 12.04 -6.44 -22.54
CA LEU A 83 11.98 -6.81 -21.12
C LEU A 83 10.56 -7.15 -20.66
N VAL A 84 9.57 -6.35 -21.08
CA VAL A 84 8.16 -6.61 -20.76
C VAL A 84 7.69 -7.91 -21.41
N HIS A 85 8.06 -8.17 -22.68
CA HIS A 85 7.69 -9.40 -23.36
C HIS A 85 8.26 -10.66 -22.70
N ARG A 86 9.38 -10.55 -21.98
CA ARG A 86 10.00 -11.66 -21.24
C ARG A 86 9.31 -11.95 -19.89
N ALA A 87 8.62 -10.98 -19.34
CA ALA A 87 8.03 -11.08 -18.00
C ALA A 87 6.78 -11.97 -17.99
N ASP A 88 6.65 -12.80 -16.96
CA ASP A 88 5.44 -13.57 -16.63
C ASP A 88 4.57 -12.77 -15.67
N ILE A 89 5.19 -12.08 -14.72
CA ILE A 89 4.55 -11.22 -13.73
C ILE A 89 5.14 -9.82 -13.88
N VAL A 90 4.27 -8.83 -14.06
CA VAL A 90 4.63 -7.40 -14.08
C VAL A 90 3.95 -6.74 -12.90
N THR A 91 4.71 -6.37 -11.87
CA THR A 91 4.14 -5.68 -10.70
C THR A 91 3.82 -4.23 -11.03
N ASN A 92 2.74 -3.68 -10.47
CA ASN A 92 2.42 -2.25 -10.61
C ASN A 92 3.20 -1.36 -9.62
N SER A 93 4.46 -1.71 -9.37
CA SER A 93 5.36 -0.98 -8.46
C SER A 93 5.72 0.41 -8.98
N GLY A 94 6.20 1.32 -8.10
CA GLY A 94 6.40 2.73 -8.41
C GLY A 94 7.26 3.02 -9.63
N ASN A 95 8.41 2.35 -9.79
CA ASN A 95 9.30 2.55 -10.93
C ASN A 95 8.82 1.83 -12.21
N VAL A 96 7.87 0.90 -12.13
CA VAL A 96 7.30 0.17 -13.28
C VAL A 96 6.11 0.93 -13.86
N ARG A 97 5.27 1.51 -13.01
CA ARG A 97 4.07 2.26 -13.46
C ARG A 97 4.41 3.64 -14.02
N PRO A 98 3.53 4.21 -14.86
CA PRO A 98 2.23 3.68 -15.25
C PRO A 98 2.35 2.51 -16.23
N ILE A 99 1.49 1.47 -16.06
CA ILE A 99 1.35 0.38 -17.03
C ILE A 99 0.33 0.82 -18.07
N THR A 100 0.84 1.37 -19.17
CA THR A 100 0.04 1.98 -20.26
C THR A 100 -0.49 0.95 -21.25
N ASP A 101 -1.42 1.35 -22.14
CA ASP A 101 -1.88 0.53 -23.27
C ASP A 101 -0.71 0.02 -24.14
N GLU A 102 0.30 0.87 -24.37
CA GLU A 102 1.51 0.50 -25.10
C GLU A 102 2.26 -0.62 -24.38
N MET A 103 2.50 -0.47 -23.08
CA MET A 103 3.20 -1.47 -22.28
C MET A 103 2.42 -2.80 -22.20
N VAL A 104 1.10 -2.74 -22.02
CA VAL A 104 0.23 -3.92 -22.08
C VAL A 104 0.32 -4.60 -23.45
N GLY A 105 0.48 -3.81 -24.54
CA GLY A 105 0.71 -4.31 -25.88
C GLY A 105 2.03 -5.05 -26.10
N TRP A 106 3.01 -4.85 -25.22
CA TRP A 106 4.30 -5.56 -25.23
C TRP A 106 4.27 -6.88 -24.44
N MET A 107 3.30 -7.03 -23.53
CA MET A 107 3.18 -8.23 -22.69
C MET A 107 2.83 -9.46 -23.53
N LYS A 108 3.31 -10.61 -23.10
CA LYS A 108 2.86 -11.90 -23.66
C LYS A 108 1.46 -12.24 -23.14
N PRO A 109 0.67 -13.04 -23.88
CA PRO A 109 -0.73 -13.31 -23.55
C PRO A 109 -0.95 -13.91 -22.15
N GLU A 110 0.01 -14.68 -21.65
CA GLU A 110 -0.06 -15.35 -20.34
C GLU A 110 0.42 -14.47 -19.18
N ALA A 111 1.04 -13.33 -19.49
CA ALA A 111 1.56 -12.45 -18.46
C ALA A 111 0.42 -11.85 -17.62
N VAL A 112 0.74 -11.53 -16.36
CA VAL A 112 -0.24 -11.04 -15.40
C VAL A 112 0.25 -9.80 -14.67
N ILE A 113 -0.70 -9.02 -14.14
CA ILE A 113 -0.43 -7.81 -13.37
C ILE A 113 -1.08 -7.94 -12.00
N PRO A 114 -0.34 -8.37 -10.95
CA PRO A 114 -0.82 -8.21 -9.60
C PRO A 114 -0.76 -6.73 -9.22
N LEU A 115 -1.84 -6.20 -8.66
CA LEU A 115 -1.79 -4.94 -7.95
C LEU A 115 -1.15 -5.20 -6.58
N MET A 116 -0.14 -4.41 -6.25
CA MET A 116 0.62 -4.55 -5.00
C MET A 116 -0.09 -3.87 -3.82
N TYR A 117 -1.45 -3.84 -3.89
CA TYR A 117 -2.37 -3.26 -2.92
C TYR A 117 -3.78 -3.83 -3.12
N GLU A 118 -4.71 -3.50 -2.23
CA GLU A 118 -6.11 -3.92 -2.28
C GLU A 118 -6.86 -3.36 -3.51
N SER A 119 -7.84 -4.09 -4.04
CA SER A 119 -8.57 -3.70 -5.26
C SER A 119 -9.31 -2.37 -5.14
N TRP A 120 -9.79 -2.02 -3.95
CA TRP A 120 -10.49 -0.75 -3.69
C TRP A 120 -9.57 0.47 -3.62
N GLU A 121 -8.25 0.27 -3.47
CA GLU A 121 -7.23 1.31 -3.56
C GLU A 121 -6.82 1.62 -5.00
N PHE A 122 -7.42 0.95 -5.99
CA PHE A 122 -7.03 1.07 -7.39
C PHE A 122 -7.11 2.51 -7.88
N ARG A 123 -6.05 2.91 -8.59
CA ARG A 123 -5.95 4.21 -9.26
C ARG A 123 -5.83 4.01 -10.76
N ALA A 124 -6.73 4.63 -11.52
CA ALA A 124 -6.74 4.53 -12.99
C ALA A 124 -5.45 5.02 -13.65
N SER A 125 -4.67 5.86 -12.95
CA SER A 125 -3.34 6.32 -13.38
C SER A 125 -2.26 5.23 -13.31
N ASP A 126 -2.47 4.17 -12.56
CA ASP A 126 -1.44 3.14 -12.31
C ASP A 126 -1.41 2.07 -13.41
N VAL A 127 -2.58 1.65 -13.90
CA VAL A 127 -2.73 0.58 -14.88
C VAL A 127 -3.90 0.89 -15.83
N ASP A 128 -3.68 0.76 -17.14
CA ASP A 128 -4.73 0.79 -18.16
C ASP A 128 -5.49 -0.55 -18.17
N VAL A 129 -6.51 -0.65 -17.32
CA VAL A 129 -7.31 -1.87 -17.18
C VAL A 129 -8.13 -2.20 -18.42
N ASP A 130 -8.51 -1.20 -19.21
CA ASP A 130 -9.24 -1.42 -20.46
C ASP A 130 -8.34 -2.04 -21.52
N ALA A 131 -7.07 -1.63 -21.57
CA ALA A 131 -6.08 -2.32 -22.40
C ALA A 131 -5.87 -3.77 -21.94
N CYS A 132 -5.80 -4.03 -20.64
CA CYS A 132 -5.68 -5.38 -20.10
C CYS A 132 -6.88 -6.23 -20.51
N ARG A 133 -8.11 -5.73 -20.34
CA ARG A 133 -9.35 -6.43 -20.76
C ARG A 133 -9.36 -6.76 -22.25
N ARG A 134 -9.03 -5.75 -23.09
CA ARG A 134 -8.98 -5.95 -24.55
C ARG A 134 -8.00 -7.02 -25.00
N ARG A 135 -6.90 -7.21 -24.25
CA ARG A 135 -5.82 -8.15 -24.59
C ARG A 135 -5.85 -9.45 -23.79
N GLY A 136 -6.81 -9.60 -22.88
CA GLY A 136 -6.93 -10.78 -22.02
C GLY A 136 -5.83 -10.92 -20.99
N ILE A 137 -5.13 -9.83 -20.64
CA ILE A 137 -4.13 -9.82 -19.57
C ILE A 137 -4.86 -9.86 -18.23
N ALA A 138 -4.58 -10.88 -17.43
CA ALA A 138 -5.18 -11.02 -16.10
C ALA A 138 -4.56 -10.04 -15.11
N PHE A 139 -5.41 -9.41 -14.30
CA PHE A 139 -5.01 -8.51 -13.21
C PHE A 139 -5.98 -8.63 -12.04
N ALA A 140 -5.47 -8.45 -10.82
CA ALA A 140 -6.29 -8.44 -9.60
C ALA A 140 -5.55 -7.70 -8.48
N GLY A 141 -6.30 -7.21 -7.50
CA GLY A 141 -5.78 -6.69 -6.24
C GLY A 141 -5.25 -7.80 -5.34
N THR A 142 -4.42 -7.43 -4.39
CA THR A 142 -3.92 -8.30 -3.32
C THR A 142 -4.86 -8.25 -2.13
N ASN A 143 -5.25 -9.39 -1.57
CA ASN A 143 -6.03 -9.44 -0.34
C ASN A 143 -5.09 -9.29 0.87
N GLU A 144 -4.90 -8.07 1.34
CA GLU A 144 -4.03 -7.74 2.47
C GLU A 144 -4.54 -8.27 3.82
N CYS A 145 -5.85 -8.58 3.90
CA CYS A 145 -6.48 -9.21 5.06
C CYS A 145 -6.25 -10.72 5.12
N HIS A 146 -5.77 -11.35 4.04
CA HIS A 146 -5.57 -12.80 4.01
C HIS A 146 -4.74 -13.27 5.22
N PRO A 147 -5.12 -14.38 5.93
CA PRO A 147 -4.45 -14.82 7.17
C PRO A 147 -2.94 -15.08 7.03
N ALA A 148 -2.46 -15.43 5.84
CA ALA A 148 -1.03 -15.60 5.57
C ALA A 148 -0.31 -14.28 5.29
N ILE A 149 -1.01 -13.22 4.86
CA ILE A 149 -0.45 -11.89 4.54
C ILE A 149 -0.52 -10.98 5.78
N GLN A 150 -1.73 -10.75 6.31
CA GLN A 150 -1.98 -10.01 7.56
C GLN A 150 -1.40 -8.59 7.58
N VAL A 151 -1.45 -7.85 6.49
CA VAL A 151 -0.96 -6.45 6.46
C VAL A 151 -1.84 -5.55 7.32
N PHE A 152 -3.16 -5.76 7.32
CA PHE A 152 -4.09 -4.95 8.10
C PHE A 152 -3.84 -5.04 9.61
N SER A 153 -3.22 -6.11 10.12
CA SER A 153 -2.85 -6.21 11.54
C SER A 153 -1.87 -5.13 12.01
N TYR A 154 -1.20 -4.44 11.08
CA TYR A 154 -0.28 -3.35 11.38
C TYR A 154 -0.94 -1.95 11.40
N LEU A 155 -2.20 -1.82 10.95
CA LEU A 155 -2.87 -0.53 10.81
C LEU A 155 -3.03 0.20 12.15
N GLY A 156 -3.36 -0.52 13.22
CA GLY A 156 -3.44 0.06 14.56
C GLY A 156 -2.10 0.56 15.09
N LEU A 157 -1.01 -0.17 14.79
CA LEU A 157 0.33 0.26 15.17
C LEU A 157 0.78 1.50 14.38
N LEU A 158 0.43 1.57 13.08
CA LEU A 158 0.65 2.76 12.26
C LEU A 158 -0.14 3.97 12.79
N ALA A 159 -1.39 3.76 13.19
CA ALA A 159 -2.21 4.81 13.79
C ALA A 159 -1.62 5.29 15.12
N ALA A 160 -1.15 4.38 15.96
CA ALA A 160 -0.45 4.72 17.21
C ALA A 160 0.83 5.53 16.94
N LYS A 161 1.62 5.10 15.92
CA LYS A 161 2.83 5.84 15.53
C LYS A 161 2.50 7.25 15.04
N LEU A 162 1.45 7.41 14.23
CA LEU A 162 1.02 8.73 13.74
C LEU A 162 0.56 9.65 14.87
N LEU A 163 -0.17 9.12 15.87
CA LEU A 163 -0.56 9.84 17.09
C LEU A 163 0.67 10.34 17.86
N PHE A 164 1.63 9.44 18.13
CA PHE A 164 2.85 9.83 18.86
C PHE A 164 3.70 10.84 18.09
N ASP A 165 3.79 10.73 16.77
CA ASP A 165 4.51 11.69 15.92
C ASP A 165 3.89 13.09 15.97
N ALA A 166 2.56 13.14 16.11
CA ALA A 166 1.82 14.39 16.30
C ALA A 166 1.85 14.92 17.75
N GLY A 167 2.59 14.26 18.64
CA GLY A 167 2.66 14.62 20.06
C GLY A 167 1.41 14.26 20.87
N VAL A 168 0.53 13.40 20.33
CA VAL A 168 -0.72 12.97 20.99
C VAL A 168 -0.49 11.63 21.68
N GLY A 169 -0.77 11.56 22.99
CA GLY A 169 -0.75 10.30 23.74
C GLY A 169 -1.99 9.45 23.43
N ILE A 170 -1.91 8.15 23.72
CA ILE A 170 -3.02 7.22 23.43
C ILE A 170 -3.88 6.96 24.67
N TYR A 171 -3.26 6.71 25.81
CA TYR A 171 -3.96 6.33 27.04
C TYR A 171 -4.88 7.45 27.52
N GLN A 172 -6.19 7.14 27.67
CA GLN A 172 -7.26 8.10 28.05
C GLN A 172 -7.48 9.25 27.05
N CYS A 173 -6.83 9.21 25.86
CA CYS A 173 -7.05 10.16 24.79
C CYS A 173 -8.41 9.90 24.13
N ARG A 174 -9.19 10.97 23.91
CA ARG A 174 -10.46 10.90 23.18
C ARG A 174 -10.20 11.11 21.71
N ILE A 175 -10.43 10.09 20.92
CA ILE A 175 -10.15 10.09 19.49
C ILE A 175 -11.46 9.93 18.72
N LEU A 176 -11.75 10.86 17.81
CA LEU A 176 -12.72 10.66 16.77
C LEU A 176 -12.06 9.92 15.61
N LEU A 177 -12.46 8.67 15.36
CA LEU A 177 -12.00 7.88 14.23
C LEU A 177 -13.00 7.98 13.08
N LEU A 178 -12.66 8.69 12.01
CA LEU A 178 -13.43 8.77 10.79
C LEU A 178 -12.94 7.68 9.82
N CYS A 179 -13.78 6.66 9.58
CA CYS A 179 -13.39 5.51 8.77
C CYS A 179 -14.61 4.90 8.08
N ASP A 180 -14.61 4.87 6.74
CA ASP A 180 -15.68 4.36 5.87
C ASP A 180 -15.28 3.09 5.10
N ASN A 181 -14.25 2.38 5.55
CA ASN A 181 -13.60 1.29 4.83
C ASN A 181 -13.18 0.15 5.77
N PRO A 182 -12.64 -0.98 5.25
CA PRO A 182 -12.26 -2.15 6.05
C PRO A 182 -11.17 -1.92 7.10
N PHE A 183 -10.52 -0.76 7.17
CA PHE A 183 -9.50 -0.44 8.18
C PHE A 183 -10.06 -0.32 9.59
N LEU A 184 -11.38 -0.01 9.72
CA LEU A 184 -12.00 0.33 11.00
C LEU A 184 -11.65 -0.63 12.15
N PRO A 185 -11.92 -1.94 12.08
CA PRO A 185 -11.66 -2.85 13.21
C PRO A 185 -10.16 -2.98 13.52
N TYR A 186 -9.30 -2.85 12.51
CA TYR A 186 -7.85 -2.98 12.65
C TYR A 186 -7.16 -1.75 13.23
N ILE A 187 -7.82 -0.60 13.22
CA ILE A 187 -7.37 0.64 13.86
C ILE A 187 -8.01 0.76 15.25
N GLU A 188 -9.32 0.61 15.32
CA GLU A 188 -10.10 0.86 16.54
C GLU A 188 -9.71 -0.07 17.69
N ALA A 189 -9.70 -1.39 17.44
CA ALA A 189 -9.46 -2.37 18.49
C ALA A 189 -8.09 -2.22 19.15
N PRO A 190 -6.94 -2.13 18.41
CA PRO A 190 -5.63 -1.96 19.03
C PRO A 190 -5.49 -0.65 19.81
N LEU A 191 -6.07 0.45 19.32
CA LEU A 191 -6.02 1.72 20.05
C LEU A 191 -6.85 1.67 21.34
N LYS A 192 -8.03 1.01 21.34
CA LYS A 192 -8.82 0.75 22.55
C LYS A 192 -8.08 -0.13 23.56
N GLU A 193 -7.37 -1.16 23.10
CA GLU A 193 -6.53 -2.00 23.94
C GLU A 193 -5.39 -1.21 24.60
N CYS A 194 -4.88 -0.18 23.92
CA CYS A 194 -3.94 0.79 24.50
C CYS A 194 -4.59 1.84 25.42
N GLY A 195 -5.90 1.74 25.67
CA GLY A 195 -6.63 2.61 26.60
C GLY A 195 -7.16 3.91 25.99
N ALA A 196 -7.23 4.04 24.66
CA ALA A 196 -7.88 5.16 23.99
C ALA A 196 -9.41 5.13 24.17
N LEU A 197 -10.02 6.31 24.24
CA LEU A 197 -11.47 6.50 24.25
C LEU A 197 -11.92 6.87 22.84
N ILE A 198 -12.35 5.87 22.04
CA ILE A 198 -12.62 6.06 20.62
C ILE A 198 -14.13 6.17 20.37
N CYS A 199 -14.52 7.22 19.64
CA CYS A 199 -15.78 7.35 18.94
C CYS A 199 -15.52 7.17 17.45
N SER A 200 -16.17 6.20 16.80
CA SER A 200 -16.00 5.92 15.37
C SER A 200 -17.23 6.37 14.60
N ALA A 201 -17.01 6.97 13.43
CA ALA A 201 -18.06 7.39 12.50
C ALA A 201 -17.59 7.15 11.04
N ALA A 202 -18.51 6.85 10.14
CA ALA A 202 -18.22 6.71 8.72
C ALA A 202 -18.11 8.08 8.00
N SER A 203 -18.57 9.15 8.65
CA SER A 203 -18.51 10.53 8.13
C SER A 203 -18.48 11.52 9.27
N ALA A 204 -17.80 12.64 9.09
CA ALA A 204 -17.83 13.76 10.03
C ALA A 204 -19.19 14.50 10.08
N SER A 205 -20.12 14.16 9.17
CA SER A 205 -21.50 14.67 9.19
C SER A 205 -22.41 13.92 10.16
N GLU A 206 -22.02 12.74 10.64
CA GLU A 206 -22.78 11.98 11.62
C GLU A 206 -22.84 12.71 12.96
N ASP A 207 -23.80 12.34 13.81
CA ASP A 207 -23.88 12.85 15.17
C ASP A 207 -22.79 12.20 16.02
N ILE A 208 -21.70 12.94 16.19
CA ILE A 208 -20.55 12.55 17.04
C ILE A 208 -20.75 12.90 18.52
N GLY A 209 -21.96 13.35 18.89
CA GLY A 209 -22.27 13.79 20.25
C GLY A 209 -21.68 15.16 20.61
N THR A 210 -21.71 15.50 21.90
CA THR A 210 -21.26 16.80 22.44
C THR A 210 -19.88 16.72 23.09
N GLN A 211 -19.22 15.57 23.10
CA GLN A 211 -17.93 15.39 23.74
C GLN A 211 -16.81 16.02 22.90
N ALA A 212 -15.84 16.63 23.59
CA ALA A 212 -14.62 17.11 22.94
C ALA A 212 -13.64 15.97 22.69
N PHE A 213 -12.90 16.05 21.58
CA PHE A 213 -11.84 15.11 21.20
C PHE A 213 -10.46 15.77 21.31
N ASP A 214 -9.46 14.99 21.64
CA ASP A 214 -8.05 15.41 21.64
C ASP A 214 -7.45 15.27 20.24
N ALA A 215 -7.96 14.33 19.46
CA ALA A 215 -7.51 14.08 18.09
C ALA A 215 -8.65 13.59 17.20
N VAL A 216 -8.56 13.86 15.89
CA VAL A 216 -9.42 13.31 14.86
C VAL A 216 -8.56 12.50 13.89
N LEU A 217 -8.69 11.18 13.93
CA LEU A 217 -7.97 10.27 13.04
C LEU A 217 -8.79 10.02 11.77
N ILE A 218 -8.31 10.54 10.66
CA ILE A 218 -8.97 10.46 9.35
C ILE A 218 -8.40 9.26 8.61
N ALA A 219 -9.17 8.17 8.50
CA ALA A 219 -8.84 6.93 7.81
C ALA A 219 -9.91 6.61 6.76
N MET A 220 -10.29 7.60 5.95
CA MET A 220 -11.37 7.51 4.97
C MET A 220 -10.84 7.13 3.59
N THR A 221 -11.69 6.47 2.81
CA THR A 221 -11.39 6.14 1.42
C THR A 221 -11.15 7.43 0.61
N PRO A 222 -10.00 7.55 -0.10
CA PRO A 222 -9.72 8.70 -0.94
C PRO A 222 -10.78 8.90 -2.02
N ARG A 223 -11.10 10.16 -2.26
CA ARG A 223 -12.00 10.60 -3.33
C ARG A 223 -11.47 11.87 -3.99
N ALA A 224 -12.07 12.33 -5.06
CA ALA A 224 -11.70 13.59 -5.66
C ALA A 224 -11.90 14.74 -4.66
N GLY A 225 -10.80 15.38 -4.23
CA GLY A 225 -10.78 16.44 -3.22
C GLY A 225 -10.77 15.91 -1.78
N ALA A 226 -10.97 16.83 -0.84
CA ALA A 226 -10.92 16.53 0.59
C ALA A 226 -12.07 15.61 1.03
N VAL A 227 -11.75 14.68 1.95
CA VAL A 227 -12.73 13.74 2.51
C VAL A 227 -13.57 14.35 3.64
N ILE A 228 -13.15 15.50 4.17
CA ILE A 228 -13.86 16.30 5.18
C ILE A 228 -14.05 17.71 4.62
N SER A 229 -15.27 18.22 4.66
CA SER A 229 -15.61 19.58 4.22
C SER A 229 -15.15 20.65 5.23
N ALA A 230 -15.04 21.91 4.76
CA ALA A 230 -14.72 23.05 5.63
C ALA A 230 -15.74 23.23 6.78
N ASP A 231 -17.04 23.01 6.52
CA ASP A 231 -18.10 23.10 7.51
C ASP A 231 -17.97 22.01 8.59
N GLU A 232 -17.58 20.80 8.21
CA GLU A 232 -17.30 19.70 9.14
C GLU A 232 -16.07 20.00 10.00
N MET A 233 -15.00 20.53 9.40
CA MET A 233 -13.82 20.99 10.14
C MET A 233 -14.15 22.13 11.11
N CYS A 234 -14.99 23.10 10.71
CA CYS A 234 -15.47 24.16 11.60
C CYS A 234 -16.22 23.59 12.82
N ARG A 235 -17.10 22.60 12.61
CA ARG A 235 -17.82 21.94 13.72
C ARG A 235 -16.84 21.24 14.66
N ILE A 236 -15.86 20.51 14.12
CA ILE A 236 -14.82 19.85 14.92
C ILE A 236 -14.04 20.89 15.74
N ALA A 237 -13.60 22.00 15.14
CA ALA A 237 -12.86 23.06 15.83
C ALA A 237 -13.65 23.70 16.99
N VAL A 238 -14.95 23.89 16.79
CA VAL A 238 -15.85 24.48 17.83
C VAL A 238 -16.05 23.50 19.00
N HIS A 239 -16.27 22.21 18.71
CA HIS A 239 -16.55 21.21 19.75
C HIS A 239 -15.29 20.64 20.40
N SER A 240 -14.16 20.70 19.72
CA SER A 240 -12.89 20.12 20.13
C SER A 240 -11.75 21.12 19.95
N PRO A 241 -11.75 22.25 20.70
CA PRO A 241 -10.70 23.26 20.57
C PRO A 241 -9.33 22.65 20.91
N GLY A 242 -8.36 22.80 20.00
CA GLY A 242 -7.02 22.24 20.14
C GLY A 242 -6.86 20.79 19.67
N ALA A 243 -7.91 20.17 19.13
CA ALA A 243 -7.77 18.86 18.50
C ALA A 243 -6.82 18.92 17.28
N VAL A 244 -6.07 17.83 17.08
CA VAL A 244 -5.19 17.67 15.92
C VAL A 244 -5.89 16.76 14.90
N LEU A 245 -5.92 17.16 13.63
CA LEU A 245 -6.36 16.32 12.54
C LEU A 245 -5.20 15.44 12.09
N LEU A 246 -5.37 14.13 12.15
CA LEU A 246 -4.38 13.12 11.76
C LEU A 246 -4.80 12.53 10.43
N GLN A 247 -4.13 12.95 9.35
CA GLN A 247 -4.37 12.42 8.01
C GLN A 247 -3.71 11.05 7.88
N TYR A 248 -4.45 10.00 8.24
CA TYR A 248 -4.01 8.63 8.10
C TYR A 248 -4.24 8.13 6.66
N PHE A 249 -5.46 8.32 6.12
CA PHE A 249 -5.85 8.00 4.76
C PHE A 249 -7.02 8.91 4.33
N GLY A 250 -7.00 9.40 3.08
CA GLY A 250 -7.94 10.39 2.58
C GLY A 250 -7.39 11.82 2.65
N ASP A 251 -7.65 12.60 1.62
CA ASP A 251 -7.08 13.94 1.47
C ASP A 251 -7.81 14.96 2.36
N VAL A 252 -7.07 15.92 2.91
CA VAL A 252 -7.56 16.99 3.78
C VAL A 252 -7.23 18.34 3.15
N ASP A 253 -8.20 19.27 3.13
CA ASP A 253 -7.96 20.66 2.76
C ASP A 253 -7.22 21.37 3.92
N ARG A 254 -5.89 21.43 3.79
CA ARG A 254 -5.01 22.00 4.80
C ARG A 254 -5.11 23.50 4.93
N ASP A 255 -5.42 24.20 3.83
CA ASP A 255 -5.60 25.64 3.82
C ASP A 255 -6.89 26.00 4.60
N ALA A 256 -7.97 25.27 4.36
CA ALA A 256 -9.20 25.40 5.12
C ALA A 256 -9.01 25.07 6.61
N ALA A 257 -8.26 24.02 6.95
CA ALA A 257 -7.94 23.65 8.33
C ALA A 257 -7.13 24.77 9.03
N ALA A 258 -6.10 25.29 8.37
CA ALA A 258 -5.26 26.36 8.89
C ALA A 258 -6.05 27.66 9.11
N ALA A 259 -6.98 28.01 8.21
CA ALA A 259 -7.83 29.21 8.32
C ALA A 259 -8.71 29.21 9.58
N ILE A 260 -9.04 28.04 10.13
CA ILE A 260 -9.85 27.87 11.35
C ILE A 260 -9.03 27.41 12.58
N GLY A 261 -7.71 27.39 12.45
CA GLY A 261 -6.80 27.08 13.55
C GLY A 261 -6.70 25.60 13.93
N LEU A 262 -7.09 24.68 13.03
CA LEU A 262 -6.87 23.24 13.20
C LEU A 262 -5.49 22.84 12.67
N ALA A 263 -4.68 22.21 13.53
CA ALA A 263 -3.42 21.59 13.12
C ALA A 263 -3.69 20.29 12.35
N VAL A 264 -2.92 20.05 11.29
CA VAL A 264 -2.97 18.80 10.50
C VAL A 264 -1.62 18.10 10.54
N TRP A 265 -1.62 16.82 10.84
CA TRP A 265 -0.44 15.97 10.84
C TRP A 265 -0.61 14.82 9.78
N PRO A 266 0.46 14.41 9.08
CA PRO A 266 1.83 14.94 9.11
C PRO A 266 1.91 16.39 8.61
N GLU A 267 2.96 17.13 8.97
CA GLU A 267 3.16 18.53 8.53
C GLU A 267 3.27 18.62 7.00
N ASP A 268 4.04 17.71 6.41
CA ASP A 268 4.13 17.57 4.95
C ASP A 268 2.92 16.78 4.43
N ALA A 269 2.20 17.36 3.49
CA ALA A 269 1.07 16.68 2.85
C ALA A 269 1.53 15.43 2.10
N PRO A 270 0.89 14.27 2.29
CA PRO A 270 1.11 13.13 1.41
C PRO A 270 0.66 13.45 -0.02
N ALA A 271 1.13 12.69 -1.00
CA ALA A 271 0.62 12.80 -2.36
C ALA A 271 -0.89 12.46 -2.38
N PRO A 272 -1.69 13.08 -3.26
CA PRO A 272 -3.13 12.84 -3.33
C PRO A 272 -3.48 11.35 -3.39
N GLY A 273 -4.42 10.92 -2.53
CA GLY A 273 -4.85 9.53 -2.43
C GLY A 273 -3.84 8.57 -1.78
N HIS A 274 -2.78 9.08 -1.14
CA HIS A 274 -1.81 8.26 -0.42
C HIS A 274 -2.02 8.35 1.10
N MET A 275 -1.54 7.33 1.81
CA MET A 275 -1.53 7.35 3.28
C MET A 275 -0.61 8.46 3.80
N GLY A 276 -0.99 9.09 4.92
CA GLY A 276 -0.18 10.07 5.63
C GLY A 276 0.99 9.47 6.42
N ILE A 277 1.01 8.16 6.54
CA ILE A 277 2.09 7.41 7.18
C ILE A 277 2.40 6.16 6.35
N LEU A 278 3.67 5.91 6.11
CA LEU A 278 4.11 4.71 5.37
C LEU A 278 4.21 3.51 6.29
N GLN A 279 3.90 2.33 5.80
CA GLN A 279 4.06 1.07 6.54
C GLN A 279 5.48 0.88 7.08
N SER A 280 6.48 1.39 6.37
CA SER A 280 7.89 1.38 6.79
C SER A 280 8.20 2.17 8.07
N ALA A 281 7.31 3.05 8.50
CA ALA A 281 7.48 3.84 9.74
C ALA A 281 7.49 2.97 11.02
N ILE A 282 6.95 1.74 10.93
CA ILE A 282 6.92 0.77 12.04
C ILE A 282 7.86 -0.41 11.82
N GLY A 283 8.82 -0.29 10.90
CA GLY A 283 9.77 -1.33 10.55
C GLY A 283 9.45 -2.02 9.21
N PRO A 284 10.29 -2.97 8.77
CA PRO A 284 10.19 -3.55 7.44
C PRO A 284 9.12 -4.63 7.30
N GLU A 285 8.60 -5.20 8.39
CA GLU A 285 7.80 -6.42 8.36
C GLU A 285 6.47 -6.24 7.61
N ALA A 286 5.76 -5.12 7.85
CA ALA A 286 4.51 -4.82 7.14
C ALA A 286 4.74 -4.73 5.62
N THR A 287 5.81 -4.05 5.20
CA THR A 287 6.20 -3.94 3.78
C THR A 287 6.59 -5.31 3.20
N ILE A 288 7.37 -6.12 3.94
CA ILE A 288 7.73 -7.48 3.51
C ILE A 288 6.47 -8.30 3.24
N ARG A 289 5.50 -8.29 4.15
CA ARG A 289 4.24 -9.05 4.01
C ARG A 289 3.42 -8.56 2.83
N LEU A 290 3.29 -7.24 2.67
CA LEU A 290 2.60 -6.65 1.52
C LEU A 290 3.23 -7.10 0.20
N GLN A 291 4.56 -7.01 0.08
CA GLN A 291 5.26 -7.37 -1.15
C GLN A 291 5.19 -8.89 -1.43
N VAL A 292 5.27 -9.73 -0.40
CA VAL A 292 5.03 -11.18 -0.55
C VAL A 292 3.60 -11.45 -1.00
N GLY A 293 2.61 -10.75 -0.42
CA GLY A 293 1.20 -10.85 -0.81
C GLY A 293 0.97 -10.51 -2.28
N GLY A 294 1.53 -9.38 -2.75
CA GLY A 294 1.44 -8.97 -4.15
C GLY A 294 2.10 -9.98 -5.11
N LEU A 295 3.28 -10.48 -4.77
CA LEU A 295 3.95 -11.53 -5.55
C LEU A 295 3.15 -12.83 -5.55
N LYS A 296 2.48 -13.18 -4.43
CA LYS A 296 1.60 -14.35 -4.33
C LYS A 296 0.34 -14.18 -5.18
N ALA A 297 -0.26 -13.00 -5.19
CA ALA A 297 -1.35 -12.70 -6.11
C ALA A 297 -0.92 -12.88 -7.57
N GLY A 298 0.29 -12.44 -7.93
CA GLY A 298 0.88 -12.67 -9.25
C GLY A 298 1.07 -14.15 -9.57
N GLU A 299 1.58 -14.94 -8.63
CA GLU A 299 1.70 -16.41 -8.80
C GLU A 299 0.34 -17.06 -9.04
N VAL A 300 -0.65 -16.72 -8.21
CA VAL A 300 -2.02 -17.26 -8.29
C VAL A 300 -2.66 -16.93 -9.63
N LEU A 301 -2.54 -15.68 -10.10
CA LEU A 301 -3.02 -15.25 -11.41
C LEU A 301 -2.35 -16.01 -12.55
N TYR A 302 -1.01 -16.07 -12.55
CA TYR A 302 -0.24 -16.70 -13.62
C TYR A 302 -0.52 -18.19 -13.72
N ARG A 303 -0.56 -18.91 -12.60
CA ARG A 303 -0.84 -20.33 -12.55
C ARG A 303 -2.32 -20.67 -12.70
N ARG A 304 -3.19 -19.67 -12.69
CA ARG A 304 -4.66 -19.79 -12.70
C ARG A 304 -5.19 -20.73 -11.62
N SER A 305 -4.47 -20.82 -10.50
CA SER A 305 -4.84 -21.70 -9.41
C SER A 305 -6.16 -21.32 -8.74
N TYR A 306 -6.56 -20.05 -8.83
CA TYR A 306 -7.86 -19.54 -8.37
C TYR A 306 -9.06 -20.21 -9.07
N GLU A 307 -8.88 -20.82 -10.26
CA GLU A 307 -9.95 -21.50 -11.00
C GLU A 307 -10.31 -22.88 -10.39
N SER A 308 -9.37 -23.50 -9.68
CA SER A 308 -9.53 -24.87 -9.17
C SER A 308 -9.34 -25.00 -7.65
N ASP A 309 -8.76 -23.99 -7.00
CA ASP A 309 -8.46 -23.97 -5.55
C ASP A 309 -9.07 -22.71 -4.90
N PRO A 310 -10.16 -22.85 -4.14
CA PRO A 310 -10.76 -21.74 -3.40
C PRO A 310 -9.78 -21.05 -2.44
N ALA A 311 -8.86 -21.78 -1.81
CA ALA A 311 -7.87 -21.19 -0.92
C ALA A 311 -6.87 -20.31 -1.67
N ALA A 312 -6.50 -20.69 -2.90
CA ALA A 312 -5.69 -19.83 -3.77
C ALA A 312 -6.47 -18.58 -4.21
N ALA A 313 -7.77 -18.69 -4.46
CA ALA A 313 -8.60 -17.55 -4.84
C ALA A 313 -8.68 -16.48 -3.75
N GLU A 314 -8.52 -16.84 -2.47
CA GLU A 314 -8.55 -15.89 -1.34
C GLU A 314 -7.36 -14.89 -1.34
N TYR A 315 -6.28 -15.17 -2.08
CA TYR A 315 -5.14 -14.24 -2.19
C TYR A 315 -5.38 -13.04 -3.10
N ILE A 316 -6.40 -13.12 -3.97
CA ILE A 316 -6.66 -12.10 -4.99
C ILE A 316 -8.05 -11.46 -4.79
N GLN A 317 -8.15 -10.20 -5.18
CA GLN A 317 -9.40 -9.46 -5.19
C GLN A 317 -9.69 -8.95 -6.61
N PRO A 318 -10.87 -9.30 -7.20
CA PRO A 318 -11.27 -8.70 -8.46
C PRO A 318 -11.45 -7.20 -8.29
N LEU A 319 -11.07 -6.42 -9.32
CA LEU A 319 -11.43 -5.00 -9.35
C LEU A 319 -12.95 -4.86 -9.46
N LEU A 320 -13.51 -4.09 -8.55
CA LEU A 320 -14.92 -3.71 -8.61
C LEU A 320 -15.13 -2.86 -9.88
N SER A 321 -16.04 -3.31 -10.73
CA SER A 321 -16.41 -2.65 -12.00
C SER A 321 -17.13 -1.34 -11.76
#